data_9550a337119df2aab4711f7accc81675
#
_entry.id   9550a337119df2aab4711f7accc81675
#
_cell.length_a   1.000
_cell.length_b   1.000
_cell.length_c   1.000
_cell.angle_alpha   90.00
_cell.angle_beta   90.00
_cell.angle_gamma   90.00
#
_symmetry.space_group_name_H-M   'P 1'
#
loop_
_entity.id
_entity.type
_entity.pdbx_description
1 polymer ?
#
loop_
_entity_poly.entity_id
_entity_poly.type
_entity_poly.pdbx_seq_one_letter_code
_entity_poly.pdbx_strand_id
1 'polypeptide(L)'
;NGHFNHGKLQAGSGLANAYTPSFGLLEQESIIMEQSAIGEIADSISDCMRCGKCKPVCTTHIPRANLLYSPRNKILATSLLIEAFLYEEQTRRGISLKHFDEFNDVADHCTVCHKCLNPCPVNIDYGDVSISMRNFLREHGRKRFNAGTLLGMSYLNLKDPLTIKLMRKFMID
;
A
#
# COMPACT_ATOMS: atom_id res chain seq x y z
N ASN A 1 35.80 16.20 1.29
CA ASN A 1 35.27 14.94 1.82
C ASN A 1 35.02 15.11 3.30
N GLY A 2 33.95 15.85 3.63
CA GLY A 2 33.54 16.02 5.02
C GLY A 2 32.86 14.75 5.52
N HIS A 3 33.60 13.87 6.14
CA HIS A 3 33.01 12.87 7.01
C HIS A 3 32.37 13.61 8.19
N PHE A 4 31.05 13.74 8.16
CA PHE A 4 30.27 14.17 9.31
C PHE A 4 30.49 13.16 10.43
N ASN A 5 31.37 13.50 11.37
CA ASN A 5 31.57 12.68 12.55
C ASN A 5 30.50 13.05 13.57
N HIS A 6 29.42 12.30 13.58
CA HIS A 6 28.29 12.52 14.49
C HIS A 6 28.72 12.64 15.95
N GLY A 7 29.78 11.97 16.38
CA GLY A 7 30.31 12.07 17.72
C GLY A 7 30.90 13.46 18.06
N LYS A 8 31.44 14.19 17.08
CA LYS A 8 31.94 15.56 17.28
C LYS A 8 30.84 16.61 17.33
N LEU A 9 29.72 16.38 16.62
CA LEU A 9 28.55 17.26 16.67
C LEU A 9 27.80 17.13 18.01
N GLN A 10 27.84 15.99 18.65
CA GLN A 10 27.22 15.75 19.97
C GLN A 10 28.02 16.37 21.13
N ALA A 11 29.30 16.64 20.94
CA ALA A 11 30.19 17.17 21.98
C ALA A 11 30.15 18.70 22.06
N GLY A 12 28.97 19.29 22.36
CA GLY A 12 28.91 20.64 22.91
C GLY A 12 28.81 21.82 21.98
N SER A 13 28.52 21.65 20.69
CA SER A 13 28.16 22.77 19.83
C SER A 13 26.65 23.08 19.92
N GLY A 14 26.26 24.37 19.90
CA GLY A 14 24.86 24.77 19.90
C GLY A 14 24.03 24.18 18.74
N LEU A 15 24.72 23.82 17.65
CA LEU A 15 24.11 23.08 16.53
C LEU A 15 23.75 21.64 16.91
N ALA A 16 24.56 20.96 17.72
CA ALA A 16 24.28 19.61 18.16
C ALA A 16 23.02 19.54 19.00
N ASN A 17 22.83 20.52 19.90
CA ASN A 17 21.61 20.61 20.70
C ASN A 17 20.35 20.95 19.89
N ALA A 18 20.50 21.61 18.75
CA ALA A 18 19.39 21.88 17.83
C ALA A 18 19.00 20.64 17.00
N TYR A 19 19.95 19.73 16.74
CA TYR A 19 19.70 18.49 15.99
C TYR A 19 19.33 17.28 16.88
N THR A 20 19.67 17.30 18.17
CA THR A 20 19.37 16.20 19.08
C THR A 20 17.86 15.93 19.21
N PRO A 21 16.97 16.93 19.26
CA PRO A 21 15.53 16.71 19.25
C PRO A 21 15.00 16.04 17.97
N SER A 22 15.63 16.29 16.81
CA SER A 22 15.21 15.67 15.56
C SER A 22 15.60 14.19 15.47
N PHE A 23 16.69 13.77 16.11
CA PHE A 23 17.05 12.35 16.21
C PHE A 23 16.09 11.58 17.14
N GLY A 24 15.69 12.16 18.26
CA GLY A 24 14.69 11.57 19.14
C GLY A 24 13.30 11.48 18.48
N LEU A 25 12.95 12.43 17.63
CA LEU A 25 11.74 12.41 16.83
C LEU A 25 11.77 11.27 15.80
N LEU A 26 12.89 11.00 15.14
CA LEU A 26 13.04 9.90 14.18
C LEU A 26 12.87 8.53 14.85
N GLU A 27 13.38 8.35 16.08
CA GLU A 27 13.16 7.12 16.84
C GLU A 27 11.69 6.95 17.26
N GLN A 28 11.04 8.03 17.68
CA GLN A 28 9.61 8.00 18.03
C GLN A 28 8.74 7.77 16.79
N GLU A 29 9.08 8.38 15.66
CA GLU A 29 8.39 8.17 14.39
C GLU A 29 8.55 6.74 13.88
N SER A 30 9.72 6.11 14.04
CA SER A 30 9.92 4.70 13.67
C SER A 30 9.05 3.78 14.51
N ILE A 31 8.95 4.02 15.81
CA ILE A 31 8.10 3.23 16.72
C ILE A 31 6.61 3.39 16.36
N ILE A 32 6.16 4.61 16.08
CA ILE A 32 4.78 4.87 15.67
C ILE A 32 4.49 4.20 14.32
N MET A 33 5.44 4.23 13.41
CA MET A 33 5.32 3.59 12.11
C MET A 33 5.24 2.07 12.23
N GLU A 34 6.13 1.45 13.03
CA GLU A 34 6.14 0.01 13.29
C GLU A 34 4.83 -0.50 13.89
N GLN A 35 4.14 0.32 14.68
CA GLN A 35 2.88 -0.03 15.32
C GLN A 35 1.63 0.35 14.52
N SER A 36 1.81 0.99 13.36
CA SER A 36 0.70 1.43 12.51
C SER A 36 0.41 0.44 11.38
N ALA A 37 -0.84 0.42 10.89
CA ALA A 37 -1.21 -0.39 9.73
C ALA A 37 -0.43 -0.01 8.45
N ILE A 38 0.02 1.24 8.33
CA ILE A 38 0.91 1.68 7.25
C ILE A 38 2.31 1.07 7.44
N GLY A 39 2.79 1.01 8.67
CA GLY A 39 4.07 0.39 9.00
C GLY A 39 4.10 -1.10 8.68
N GLU A 40 3.06 -1.84 9.01
CA GLU A 40 2.92 -3.26 8.64
C GLU A 40 2.96 -3.46 7.11
N ILE A 41 2.29 -2.56 6.35
CA ILE A 41 2.35 -2.59 4.88
C ILE A 41 3.77 -2.29 4.39
N ALA A 42 4.45 -1.30 4.96
CA ALA A 42 5.81 -0.92 4.61
C ALA A 42 6.79 -2.07 4.87
N ASP A 43 6.69 -2.70 6.03
CA ASP A 43 7.54 -3.83 6.42
C ASP A 43 7.36 -5.03 5.50
N SER A 44 6.12 -5.36 5.16
CA SER A 44 5.79 -6.47 4.25
C SER A 44 6.40 -6.37 2.85
N ILE A 45 6.81 -5.17 2.42
CA ILE A 45 7.41 -4.90 1.10
C ILE A 45 8.86 -4.43 1.16
N SER A 46 9.42 -4.22 2.36
CA SER A 46 10.76 -3.65 2.58
C SER A 46 11.87 -4.42 1.88
N ASP A 47 11.81 -5.75 1.92
CA ASP A 47 12.81 -6.65 1.37
C ASP A 47 12.77 -6.77 -0.16
N CYS A 48 11.90 -6.05 -0.85
CA CYS A 48 11.74 -6.16 -2.29
C CYS A 48 13.00 -5.73 -3.05
N MET A 49 13.70 -6.71 -3.61
CA MET A 49 14.92 -6.51 -4.42
C MET A 49 14.65 -5.89 -5.80
N ARG A 50 13.41 -5.60 -6.16
CA ARG A 50 12.98 -5.05 -7.46
C ARG A 50 13.46 -5.87 -8.67
N CYS A 51 13.73 -7.17 -8.52
CA CYS A 51 14.25 -8.06 -9.55
C CYS A 51 13.30 -8.31 -10.74
N GLY A 52 11.99 -8.11 -10.54
CA GLY A 52 10.96 -8.22 -11.60
C GLY A 52 10.54 -9.66 -11.97
N LYS A 53 10.99 -10.69 -11.26
CA LYS A 53 10.58 -12.10 -11.53
C LYS A 53 9.07 -12.33 -11.39
N CYS A 54 8.38 -11.48 -10.64
CA CYS A 54 6.92 -11.51 -10.46
C CYS A 54 6.12 -10.99 -11.67
N LYS A 55 6.75 -10.31 -12.64
CA LYS A 55 6.06 -9.73 -13.80
C LYS A 55 5.39 -10.77 -14.70
N PRO A 56 6.08 -11.84 -15.14
CA PRO A 56 5.51 -12.79 -16.10
C PRO A 56 4.30 -13.56 -15.58
N VAL A 57 4.16 -13.70 -14.27
CA VAL A 57 3.07 -14.48 -13.65
C VAL A 57 1.86 -13.61 -13.25
N CYS A 58 1.98 -12.31 -13.37
CA CYS A 58 0.92 -11.40 -12.93
C CYS A 58 -0.22 -11.33 -13.95
N THR A 59 -1.42 -11.71 -13.52
CA THR A 59 -2.63 -11.72 -14.35
C THR A 59 -3.06 -10.34 -14.82
N THR A 60 -2.75 -9.27 -14.07
CA THR A 60 -3.10 -7.90 -14.45
C THR A 60 -2.05 -7.24 -15.34
N HIS A 61 -0.82 -7.74 -15.34
CA HIS A 61 0.28 -7.20 -16.14
C HIS A 61 0.31 -7.78 -17.57
N ILE A 62 0.20 -9.10 -17.69
CA ILE A 62 0.37 -9.80 -18.96
C ILE A 62 -0.59 -9.31 -20.07
N PRO A 63 -1.92 -9.15 -19.83
CA PRO A 63 -2.84 -8.81 -20.92
C PRO A 63 -2.63 -7.41 -21.49
N ARG A 64 -2.07 -6.49 -20.71
CA ARG A 64 -1.97 -5.07 -21.06
C ARG A 64 -0.56 -4.58 -21.30
N ALA A 65 0.45 -5.38 -21.00
CA ALA A 65 1.86 -5.00 -21.01
C ALA A 65 2.15 -3.66 -20.30
N ASN A 66 1.25 -3.24 -19.38
CA ASN A 66 1.38 -2.00 -18.67
C ASN A 66 2.35 -2.17 -17.50
N LEU A 67 3.48 -1.48 -17.59
CA LEU A 67 4.52 -1.52 -16.56
C LEU A 67 4.01 -1.13 -15.17
N LEU A 68 3.02 -0.23 -15.11
CA LEU A 68 2.43 0.22 -13.86
C LEU A 68 1.77 -0.92 -13.07
N TYR A 69 1.15 -1.87 -13.75
CA TYR A 69 0.36 -2.94 -13.11
C TYR A 69 1.16 -4.18 -12.74
N SER A 70 2.46 -4.21 -12.98
CA SER A 70 3.29 -5.33 -12.50
C SER A 70 3.45 -5.29 -10.97
N PRO A 71 3.55 -6.45 -10.28
CA PRO A 71 3.70 -6.47 -8.82
C PRO A 71 4.90 -5.66 -8.34
N ARG A 72 6.04 -5.75 -9.03
CA ARG A 72 7.23 -4.95 -8.77
C ARG A 72 6.93 -3.45 -8.73
N ASN A 73 6.21 -2.95 -9.73
CA ASN A 73 5.94 -1.52 -9.84
C ASN A 73 4.84 -1.08 -8.86
N LYS A 74 3.89 -1.96 -8.54
CA LYS A 74 2.92 -1.73 -7.47
C LYS A 74 3.61 -1.59 -6.11
N ILE A 75 4.57 -2.46 -5.80
CA ILE A 75 5.39 -2.35 -4.58
C ILE A 75 6.11 -1.00 -4.55
N LEU A 76 6.75 -0.60 -5.65
CA LEU A 76 7.41 0.70 -5.74
C LEU A 76 6.44 1.86 -5.52
N ALA A 77 5.27 1.82 -6.17
CA ALA A 77 4.25 2.85 -5.99
C ALA A 77 3.73 2.89 -4.54
N THR A 78 3.53 1.72 -3.91
CA THR A 78 3.13 1.63 -2.50
C THR A 78 4.18 2.27 -1.59
N SER A 79 5.48 1.98 -1.77
CA SER A 79 6.55 2.60 -0.99
C SER A 79 6.56 4.11 -1.13
N LEU A 80 6.46 4.63 -2.36
CA LEU A 80 6.45 6.08 -2.62
C LEU A 80 5.23 6.78 -1.99
N LEU A 81 4.08 6.11 -2.01
CA LEU A 81 2.86 6.65 -1.40
C LEU A 81 2.96 6.67 0.13
N ILE A 82 3.56 5.64 0.73
CA ILE A 82 3.82 5.61 2.18
C ILE A 82 4.77 6.75 2.57
N GLU A 83 5.85 6.96 1.82
CA GLU A 83 6.75 8.08 2.05
C GLU A 83 6.03 9.44 1.93
N ALA A 84 5.13 9.59 0.94
CA ALA A 84 4.33 10.78 0.77
C ALA A 84 3.37 11.02 1.96
N PHE A 85 2.72 9.98 2.48
CA PHE A 85 1.87 10.06 3.67
C PHE A 85 2.66 10.53 4.88
N LEU A 86 3.83 9.94 5.12
CA LEU A 86 4.68 10.32 6.24
C LEU A 86 5.16 11.77 6.14
N TYR A 87 5.57 12.20 4.94
CA TYR A 87 5.98 13.57 4.73
C TYR A 87 4.85 14.58 4.97
N GLU A 88 3.64 14.27 4.52
CA GLU A 88 2.48 15.15 4.73
C GLU A 88 2.06 15.20 6.20
N GLU A 89 2.14 14.10 6.92
CA GLU A 89 1.89 14.06 8.37
C GLU A 89 2.90 14.90 9.15
N GLN A 90 4.18 14.78 8.83
CA GLN A 90 5.26 15.58 9.45
C GLN A 90 5.09 17.06 9.20
N THR A 91 4.65 17.47 8.03
CA THR A 91 4.47 18.87 7.68
C THR A 91 3.18 19.50 8.24
N ARG A 92 2.37 18.76 9.00
CA ARG A 92 1.08 19.16 9.60
C ARG A 92 0.07 19.71 8.59
N ARG A 93 0.21 19.38 7.31
CA ARG A 93 -0.72 19.79 6.25
C ARG A 93 -1.91 18.84 6.11
N GLY A 94 -1.86 17.70 6.79
CA GLY A 94 -2.80 16.61 6.62
C GLY A 94 -2.58 15.84 5.31
N ILE A 95 -3.02 14.59 5.27
CA ILE A 95 -2.84 13.71 4.10
C ILE A 95 -3.74 14.19 2.95
N SER A 96 -3.15 14.41 1.79
CA SER A 96 -3.87 14.82 0.59
C SER A 96 -4.86 13.75 0.12
N LEU A 97 -6.07 14.17 -0.25
CA LEU A 97 -7.08 13.26 -0.83
C LEU A 97 -6.58 12.54 -2.08
N LYS A 98 -5.70 13.21 -2.84
CA LYS A 98 -5.11 12.65 -4.05
C LYS A 98 -4.28 11.39 -3.75
N HIS A 99 -3.50 11.38 -2.68
CA HIS A 99 -2.69 10.21 -2.30
C HIS A 99 -3.56 9.02 -1.90
N PHE A 100 -4.71 9.26 -1.26
CA PHE A 100 -5.68 8.19 -1.01
C PHE A 100 -6.28 7.62 -2.30
N ASP A 101 -6.54 8.45 -3.30
CA ASP A 101 -7.04 7.98 -4.60
C ASP A 101 -6.00 7.15 -5.35
N GLU A 102 -4.74 7.58 -5.34
CA GLU A 102 -3.62 6.83 -5.92
C GLU A 102 -3.39 5.50 -5.19
N PHE A 103 -3.51 5.49 -3.86
CA PHE A 103 -3.40 4.28 -3.04
C PHE A 103 -4.54 3.30 -3.33
N ASN A 104 -5.77 3.80 -3.53
CA ASN A 104 -6.91 3.00 -4.00
C ASN A 104 -6.62 2.38 -5.37
N ASP A 105 -6.10 3.16 -6.32
CA ASP A 105 -5.84 2.70 -7.67
C ASP A 105 -4.82 1.55 -7.67
N VAL A 106 -3.70 1.71 -6.98
CA VAL A 106 -2.67 0.67 -6.85
C VAL A 106 -3.22 -0.60 -6.20
N ALA A 107 -4.02 -0.46 -5.12
CA ALA A 107 -4.62 -1.60 -4.43
C ALA A 107 -5.66 -2.33 -5.28
N ASP A 108 -6.52 -1.59 -6.02
CA ASP A 108 -7.62 -2.18 -6.79
C ASP A 108 -7.18 -2.89 -8.06
N HIS A 109 -5.99 -2.56 -8.59
CA HIS A 109 -5.42 -3.26 -9.74
C HIS A 109 -4.81 -4.63 -9.41
N CYS A 110 -4.93 -5.12 -8.18
CA CYS A 110 -4.54 -6.47 -7.81
C CYS A 110 -5.75 -7.40 -7.72
N THR A 111 -5.69 -8.56 -8.40
CA THR A 111 -6.74 -9.59 -8.36
C THR A 111 -6.59 -10.55 -7.19
N VAL A 112 -5.61 -10.34 -6.32
CA VAL A 112 -5.35 -11.21 -5.13
C VAL A 112 -5.20 -12.69 -5.53
N CYS A 113 -4.49 -12.95 -6.63
CA CYS A 113 -4.30 -14.31 -7.15
C CYS A 113 -3.08 -15.03 -6.57
N HIS A 114 -2.27 -14.38 -5.74
CA HIS A 114 -1.07 -14.89 -5.05
C HIS A 114 0.04 -15.49 -5.94
N LYS A 115 -0.10 -15.43 -7.27
CA LYS A 115 0.88 -16.00 -8.21
C LYS A 115 2.26 -15.35 -8.15
N CYS A 116 2.35 -14.11 -7.66
CA CYS A 116 3.60 -13.37 -7.54
C CYS A 116 4.50 -13.90 -6.42
N LEU A 117 3.97 -14.64 -5.46
CA LEU A 117 4.72 -15.25 -4.36
C LEU A 117 5.74 -16.29 -4.86
N ASN A 118 5.31 -17.21 -5.74
CA ASN A 118 6.14 -18.33 -6.16
C ASN A 118 7.50 -17.94 -6.78
N PRO A 119 7.60 -16.95 -7.69
CA PRO A 119 8.88 -16.55 -8.27
C PRO A 119 9.66 -15.56 -7.42
N CYS A 120 9.10 -15.11 -6.29
CA CYS A 120 9.73 -14.10 -5.44
C CYS A 120 10.84 -14.71 -4.57
N PRO A 121 12.11 -14.25 -4.70
CA PRO A 121 13.22 -14.81 -3.92
C PRO A 121 13.17 -14.44 -2.44
N VAL A 122 12.36 -13.47 -2.07
CA VAL A 122 12.18 -12.95 -0.69
C VAL A 122 10.75 -13.19 -0.18
N ASN A 123 9.99 -14.05 -0.85
CA ASN A 123 8.65 -14.49 -0.45
C ASN A 123 7.62 -13.37 -0.22
N ILE A 124 7.70 -12.29 -0.96
CA ILE A 124 6.70 -11.22 -0.87
C ILE A 124 5.47 -11.59 -1.70
N ASP A 125 4.32 -11.63 -1.04
CA ASP A 125 3.02 -11.78 -1.69
C ASP A 125 2.31 -10.42 -1.79
N TYR A 126 2.28 -9.88 -3.00
CA TYR A 126 1.57 -8.61 -3.21
C TYR A 126 0.03 -8.77 -3.10
N GLY A 127 -0.50 -9.96 -3.13
CA GLY A 127 -1.92 -10.24 -2.86
C GLY A 127 -2.29 -9.83 -1.44
N ASP A 128 -1.51 -10.26 -0.45
CA ASP A 128 -1.72 -9.92 0.96
C ASP A 128 -1.49 -8.43 1.22
N VAL A 129 -0.44 -7.85 0.65
CA VAL A 129 -0.19 -6.40 0.69
C VAL A 129 -1.41 -5.62 0.19
N SER A 130 -1.99 -6.04 -0.94
CA SER A 130 -3.19 -5.39 -1.50
C SER A 130 -4.41 -5.51 -0.59
N ILE A 131 -4.57 -6.61 0.14
CA ILE A 131 -5.64 -6.78 1.13
C ILE A 131 -5.45 -5.79 2.29
N SER A 132 -4.24 -5.71 2.84
CA SER A 132 -3.89 -4.79 3.92
C SER A 132 -4.12 -3.33 3.51
N MET A 133 -3.70 -2.94 2.29
CA MET A 133 -3.98 -1.63 1.73
C MET A 133 -5.48 -1.32 1.65
N ARG A 134 -6.29 -2.27 1.19
CA ARG A 134 -7.75 -2.10 1.10
C ARG A 134 -8.41 -2.00 2.47
N ASN A 135 -7.92 -2.72 3.46
CA ASN A 135 -8.40 -2.65 4.84
C ASN A 135 -8.08 -1.30 5.44
N PHE A 136 -6.84 -0.83 5.31
CA PHE A 136 -6.43 0.52 5.71
C PHE A 136 -7.34 1.61 5.11
N LEU A 137 -7.63 1.54 3.82
CA LEU A 137 -8.53 2.49 3.16
C LEU A 137 -9.97 2.43 3.69
N ARG A 138 -10.46 1.24 4.09
CA ARG A 138 -11.80 1.10 4.68
C ARG A 138 -11.86 1.68 6.08
N GLU A 139 -10.86 1.45 6.90
CA GLU A 139 -10.75 1.99 8.26
C GLU A 139 -10.76 3.52 8.27
N HIS A 140 -10.10 4.13 7.28
CA HIS A 140 -10.08 5.58 7.11
C HIS A 140 -11.29 6.13 6.32
N GLY A 141 -12.25 5.29 5.93
CA GLY A 141 -13.42 5.71 5.14
C GLY A 141 -13.08 6.27 3.76
N ARG A 142 -11.88 5.95 3.24
CA ARG A 142 -11.35 6.45 1.96
C ARG A 142 -11.41 5.41 0.83
N LYS A 143 -11.98 4.24 1.09
CA LYS A 143 -12.16 3.22 0.05
C LYS A 143 -13.16 3.70 -0.99
N ARG A 144 -12.77 3.67 -2.26
CA ARG A 144 -13.63 4.07 -3.38
C ARG A 144 -14.87 3.16 -3.43
N PHE A 145 -16.05 3.74 -3.45
CA PHE A 145 -17.31 3.02 -3.57
C PHE A 145 -17.52 2.56 -5.03
N ASN A 146 -17.83 1.29 -5.20
CA ASN A 146 -18.20 0.73 -6.50
C ASN A 146 -19.58 0.06 -6.40
N ALA A 147 -20.58 0.68 -7.03
CA ALA A 147 -21.96 0.19 -7.03
C ALA A 147 -22.07 -1.20 -7.65
N GLY A 148 -21.28 -1.51 -8.69
CA GLY A 148 -21.25 -2.83 -9.33
C GLY A 148 -20.77 -3.93 -8.38
N THR A 149 -19.76 -3.64 -7.57
CA THR A 149 -19.29 -4.59 -6.53
C THR A 149 -20.34 -4.81 -5.47
N LEU A 150 -21.05 -3.76 -5.03
CA LEU A 150 -22.13 -3.88 -4.05
C LEU A 150 -23.28 -4.76 -4.59
N LEU A 151 -23.71 -4.51 -5.81
CA LEU A 151 -24.75 -5.30 -6.48
C LEU A 151 -24.32 -6.76 -6.66
N GLY A 152 -23.09 -6.99 -7.12
CA GLY A 152 -22.53 -8.34 -7.27
C GLY A 152 -22.45 -9.08 -5.94
N MET A 153 -21.98 -8.44 -4.87
CA MET A 153 -21.93 -9.04 -3.53
C MET A 153 -23.31 -9.28 -2.95
N SER A 154 -24.28 -8.38 -3.16
CA SER A 154 -25.66 -8.59 -2.75
C SER A 154 -26.30 -9.79 -3.47
N TYR A 155 -26.03 -9.92 -4.78
CA TYR A 155 -26.49 -11.07 -5.56
C TYR A 155 -25.90 -12.40 -5.05
N LEU A 156 -24.60 -12.44 -4.74
CA LEU A 156 -23.93 -13.63 -4.20
C LEU A 156 -24.42 -14.03 -2.80
N ASN A 157 -24.91 -13.07 -2.03
CA ASN A 157 -25.45 -13.30 -0.69
C ASN A 157 -26.94 -13.70 -0.67
N LEU A 158 -27.62 -13.70 -1.82
CA LEU A 158 -29.01 -14.13 -1.92
C LEU A 158 -29.12 -15.64 -1.67
N LYS A 159 -30.00 -16.03 -0.74
CA LYS A 159 -30.26 -17.43 -0.39
C LYS A 159 -31.57 -17.96 -1.01
N ASP A 160 -32.49 -17.06 -1.39
CA ASP A 160 -33.80 -17.41 -1.90
C ASP A 160 -33.79 -17.72 -3.40
N PRO A 161 -34.26 -18.91 -3.84
CA PRO A 161 -34.20 -19.30 -5.25
C PRO A 161 -35.08 -18.43 -6.16
N LEU A 162 -36.17 -17.86 -5.64
CA LEU A 162 -37.04 -16.95 -6.40
C LEU A 162 -36.33 -15.61 -6.68
N THR A 163 -35.70 -15.05 -5.65
CA THR A 163 -34.96 -13.79 -5.75
C THR A 163 -33.75 -13.92 -6.70
N ILE A 164 -33.08 -15.06 -6.65
CA ILE A 164 -31.96 -15.37 -7.57
C ILE A 164 -32.44 -15.43 -9.03
N LYS A 165 -33.59 -16.10 -9.29
CA LYS A 165 -34.17 -16.18 -10.63
C LYS A 165 -34.55 -14.78 -11.17
N LEU A 166 -35.15 -13.97 -10.31
CA LEU A 166 -35.61 -12.63 -10.68
C LEU A 166 -34.43 -11.69 -10.96
N MET A 167 -33.41 -11.70 -10.10
CA MET A 167 -32.17 -10.91 -10.28
C MET A 167 -31.37 -11.36 -11.50
N ARG A 168 -31.31 -12.68 -11.75
CA ARG A 168 -30.66 -13.21 -12.95
C ARG A 168 -31.36 -12.73 -14.22
N LYS A 169 -32.69 -12.75 -14.24
CA LYS A 169 -33.47 -12.24 -15.37
C LYS A 169 -33.25 -10.75 -15.62
N PHE A 170 -33.14 -9.97 -14.53
CA PHE A 170 -32.88 -8.51 -14.62
C PHE A 170 -31.45 -8.15 -15.06
N MET A 171 -30.45 -8.98 -14.73
CA MET A 171 -29.05 -8.69 -15.04
C MET A 171 -28.55 -9.26 -16.38
N ILE A 172 -29.20 -10.28 -16.92
CA ILE A 172 -28.74 -11.05 -18.09
C ILE A 172 -29.66 -10.88 -19.30
N ASP A 173 -30.96 -10.70 -19.09
CA ASP A 173 -31.96 -10.42 -20.12
C ASP A 173 -32.26 -8.90 -20.18
#